data_00906e07c88a45c2a77eeac44590884e
#
_entry.id   00906e07c88a45c2a77eeac44590884e
#
_cell.length_a   1.000
_cell.length_b   1.000
_cell.length_c   1.000
_cell.angle_alpha   90.00
_cell.angle_beta   90.00
_cell.angle_gamma   90.00
#
_symmetry.space_group_name_H-M   'P 1'
#
loop_
_entity.id
_entity.type
_entity.pdbx_description
1 polymer ?
#
loop_
_entity_poly.entity_id
_entity_poly.type
_entity_poly.pdbx_seq_one_letter_code
_entity_poly.pdbx_strand_id
1 'polypeptide(L)'
;NNLRQELIKLNAAEVISEESSISNKIWHEGLIEITEFNKTSFSNLEAITTIKNHYRLNNIDGLGIHTDSLSIRTVGGLIAYLNKTHPNIDDKSNNEVKTNICIDYPRIKNNRSGLIIDNQTRRNLEITSTQKDGKFQGSLLWAIDKTLTAMGARCIRRWLEEPLKDIDAIK
;
A
#
# COMPACT_ATOMS: atom_id res chain seq x y z
N ASN A 1 4.84 10.34 -12.69
CA ASN A 1 4.97 11.19 -11.48
C ASN A 1 4.06 10.76 -10.31
N ASN A 2 2.78 10.42 -10.54
CA ASN A 2 1.86 10.02 -9.46
C ASN A 2 2.29 8.74 -8.71
N LEU A 3 2.72 7.68 -9.42
CA LEU A 3 3.11 6.42 -8.79
C LEU A 3 4.29 6.61 -7.83
N ARG A 4 5.32 7.35 -8.27
CA ARG A 4 6.49 7.65 -7.44
C ARG A 4 6.11 8.40 -6.16
N GLN A 5 5.23 9.40 -6.27
CA GLN A 5 4.75 10.17 -5.13
C GLN A 5 3.97 9.30 -4.13
N GLU A 6 3.12 8.40 -4.61
CA GLU A 6 2.37 7.47 -3.75
C GLU A 6 3.30 6.47 -3.04
N LEU A 7 4.31 5.94 -3.72
CA LEU A 7 5.26 5.00 -3.11
C LEU A 7 6.14 5.67 -2.04
N ILE A 8 6.58 6.91 -2.28
CA ILE A 8 7.30 7.70 -1.27
C ILE A 8 6.39 7.99 -0.07
N LYS A 9 5.12 8.34 -0.32
CA LYS A 9 4.12 8.59 0.72
C LYS A 9 3.86 7.37 1.58
N LEU A 10 3.77 6.18 0.94
CA LEU A 10 3.58 4.90 1.62
C LEU A 10 4.84 4.45 2.37
N ASN A 11 5.98 5.11 2.14
CA ASN A 11 7.28 4.66 2.65
C ASN A 11 7.52 3.18 2.36
N ALA A 12 7.22 2.77 1.10
CA ALA A 12 7.30 1.39 0.68
C ALA A 12 8.74 0.88 0.80
N ALA A 13 8.92 -0.23 1.51
CA ALA A 13 10.23 -0.88 1.65
C ALA A 13 10.61 -1.64 0.37
N GLU A 14 9.62 -2.24 -0.29
CA GLU A 14 9.80 -3.08 -1.48
C GLU A 14 8.65 -2.87 -2.47
N VAL A 15 8.96 -2.92 -3.76
CA VAL A 15 7.98 -2.90 -4.85
C VAL A 15 8.11 -4.19 -5.66
N ILE A 16 6.99 -4.88 -5.85
CA ILE A 16 6.94 -6.11 -6.63
C ILE A 16 6.48 -5.77 -8.04
N SER A 17 7.23 -6.20 -9.04
CA SER A 17 6.96 -5.95 -10.46
C SER A 17 6.99 -7.24 -11.26
N GLU A 18 6.20 -7.30 -12.34
CA GLU A 18 6.23 -8.42 -13.30
C GLU A 18 7.43 -8.34 -14.27
N GLU A 19 8.09 -7.18 -14.37
CA GLU A 19 9.17 -6.95 -15.33
C GLU A 19 10.17 -5.91 -14.80
N SER A 20 11.44 -6.28 -14.83
CA SER A 20 12.55 -5.43 -14.35
C SER A 20 12.78 -4.20 -15.23
N SER A 21 12.40 -4.25 -16.51
CA SER A 21 12.60 -3.13 -17.44
C SER A 21 11.79 -1.88 -17.12
N ILE A 22 10.61 -2.06 -16.51
CA ILE A 22 9.75 -0.94 -16.06
C ILE A 22 10.34 -0.31 -14.80
N SER A 23 10.92 -1.12 -13.95
CA SER A 23 11.54 -0.68 -12.69
C SER A 23 12.72 0.24 -12.93
N ASN A 24 13.60 -0.08 -13.86
CA ASN A 24 14.80 0.72 -14.15
C ASN A 24 14.50 2.10 -14.73
N LYS A 25 13.37 2.28 -15.43
CA LYS A 25 12.96 3.59 -15.97
C LYS A 25 12.36 4.54 -14.95
N ILE A 26 11.79 4.00 -13.88
CA ILE A 26 11.07 4.80 -12.86
C ILE A 26 11.97 5.12 -11.66
N TRP A 27 13.04 4.32 -11.40
CA TRP A 27 13.75 4.29 -10.12
C TRP A 27 15.26 4.45 -10.19
N HIS A 28 15.79 5.31 -11.04
CA HIS A 28 17.24 5.57 -11.14
C HIS A 28 17.92 6.03 -9.82
N GLU A 29 17.18 6.22 -8.73
CA GLU A 29 17.72 6.80 -7.49
C GLU A 29 17.85 5.83 -6.30
N GLY A 30 17.67 4.51 -6.50
CA GLY A 30 18.07 3.49 -5.51
C GLY A 30 17.38 3.53 -4.13
N LEU A 31 16.25 4.22 -3.99
CA LEU A 31 15.59 4.43 -2.70
C LEU A 31 14.63 3.30 -2.29
N ILE A 32 14.20 2.45 -3.21
CA ILE A 32 13.25 1.36 -2.94
C ILE A 32 13.72 0.12 -3.67
N GLU A 33 13.73 -1.01 -2.97
CA GLU A 33 14.05 -2.30 -3.55
C GLU A 33 12.94 -2.76 -4.49
N ILE A 34 13.32 -3.27 -5.67
CA ILE A 34 12.37 -3.77 -6.65
C ILE A 34 12.62 -5.24 -6.86
N THR A 35 11.61 -6.04 -6.54
CA THR A 35 11.64 -7.48 -6.68
C THR A 35 10.84 -7.91 -7.91
N GLU A 36 11.49 -8.59 -8.83
CA GLU A 36 10.84 -9.21 -9.97
C GLU A 36 10.10 -10.47 -9.54
N PHE A 37 8.82 -10.55 -9.90
CA PHE A 37 7.99 -11.69 -9.56
C PHE A 37 7.27 -12.23 -10.79
N ASN A 38 6.83 -13.49 -10.72
CA ASN A 38 6.26 -14.23 -11.82
C ASN A 38 5.08 -13.48 -12.49
N LYS A 39 5.20 -13.18 -13.77
CA LYS A 39 4.22 -12.49 -14.60
C LYS A 39 2.83 -13.14 -14.58
N THR A 40 2.77 -14.47 -14.52
CA THR A 40 1.50 -15.20 -14.50
C THR A 40 0.65 -14.87 -13.28
N SER A 41 1.29 -14.59 -12.13
CA SER A 41 0.60 -14.21 -10.88
C SER A 41 -0.15 -12.87 -10.99
N PHE A 42 0.24 -12.03 -11.96
CA PHE A 42 -0.44 -10.76 -12.25
C PHE A 42 -1.46 -10.88 -13.40
N SER A 43 -1.69 -12.09 -13.93
CA SER A 43 -2.78 -12.30 -14.89
C SER A 43 -4.13 -12.20 -14.20
N ASN A 44 -5.17 -11.76 -14.92
CA ASN A 44 -6.49 -11.57 -14.33
C ASN A 44 -7.07 -12.87 -13.74
N LEU A 45 -6.93 -13.97 -14.48
CA LEU A 45 -7.45 -15.27 -14.07
C LEU A 45 -6.78 -15.80 -12.80
N GLU A 46 -5.45 -15.77 -12.77
CA GLU A 46 -4.66 -16.26 -11.64
C GLU A 46 -4.86 -15.38 -10.41
N ALA A 47 -4.93 -14.06 -10.60
CA ALA A 47 -5.19 -13.11 -9.52
C ALA A 47 -6.56 -13.35 -8.87
N ILE A 48 -7.61 -13.56 -9.65
CA ILE A 48 -8.95 -13.87 -9.15
C ILE A 48 -8.93 -15.18 -8.36
N THR A 49 -8.29 -16.21 -8.89
CA THR A 49 -8.18 -17.53 -8.23
C THR A 49 -7.43 -17.40 -6.90
N THR A 50 -6.31 -16.69 -6.89
CA THR A 50 -5.51 -16.44 -5.68
C THR A 50 -6.31 -15.69 -4.61
N ILE A 51 -7.05 -14.65 -5.00
CA ILE A 51 -7.90 -13.86 -4.08
C ILE A 51 -9.01 -14.73 -3.50
N LYS A 52 -9.73 -15.49 -4.35
CA LYS A 52 -10.79 -16.41 -3.91
C LYS A 52 -10.28 -17.43 -2.89
N ASN A 53 -9.14 -18.06 -3.17
CA ASN A 53 -8.54 -19.06 -2.30
C ASN A 53 -8.10 -18.45 -0.97
N HIS A 54 -7.45 -17.29 -1.00
CA HIS A 54 -6.96 -16.62 0.21
C HIS A 54 -8.09 -16.23 1.16
N TYR A 55 -9.14 -15.59 0.64
CA TYR A 55 -10.29 -15.12 1.45
C TYR A 55 -11.41 -16.15 1.54
N ARG A 56 -11.26 -17.35 0.93
CA ARG A 56 -12.28 -18.43 0.88
C ARG A 56 -13.62 -17.93 0.32
N LEU A 57 -13.55 -17.17 -0.77
CA LEU A 57 -14.73 -16.60 -1.42
C LEU A 57 -15.16 -17.40 -2.62
N ASN A 58 -16.46 -17.61 -2.78
CA ASN A 58 -17.03 -18.17 -4.01
C ASN A 58 -17.01 -17.15 -5.16
N ASN A 59 -17.21 -15.86 -4.84
CA ASN A 59 -17.23 -14.76 -5.80
C ASN A 59 -16.49 -13.54 -5.23
N ILE A 60 -15.89 -12.74 -6.10
CA ILE A 60 -15.14 -11.52 -5.72
C ILE A 60 -16.00 -10.25 -5.79
N ASP A 61 -17.24 -10.31 -6.29
CA ASP A 61 -18.13 -9.14 -6.45
C ASP A 61 -18.37 -8.40 -5.12
N GLY A 62 -18.41 -9.15 -4.01
CA GLY A 62 -18.55 -8.59 -2.67
C GLY A 62 -17.40 -7.71 -2.20
N LEU A 63 -16.25 -7.75 -2.90
CA LEU A 63 -15.11 -6.87 -2.60
C LEU A 63 -15.27 -5.46 -3.18
N GLY A 64 -16.30 -5.22 -4.01
CA GLY A 64 -16.54 -3.92 -4.65
C GLY A 64 -15.48 -3.52 -5.67
N ILE A 65 -14.63 -4.44 -6.12
CA ILE A 65 -13.56 -4.21 -7.10
C ILE A 65 -14.00 -4.81 -8.44
N HIS A 66 -13.87 -4.03 -9.52
CA HIS A 66 -14.18 -4.54 -10.86
C HIS A 66 -13.23 -5.68 -11.25
N THR A 67 -13.79 -6.78 -11.76
CA THR A 67 -13.06 -8.02 -12.08
C THR A 67 -11.95 -7.86 -13.10
N ASP A 68 -12.06 -6.92 -14.02
CA ASP A 68 -11.05 -6.63 -15.05
C ASP A 68 -10.12 -5.48 -14.68
N SER A 69 -10.15 -5.04 -13.42
CA SER A 69 -9.36 -3.90 -12.98
C SER A 69 -7.90 -4.26 -12.73
N LEU A 70 -7.01 -3.30 -12.97
CA LEU A 70 -5.60 -3.40 -12.59
C LEU A 70 -5.44 -3.67 -11.09
N SER A 71 -6.39 -3.22 -10.28
CA SER A 71 -6.42 -3.44 -8.83
C SER A 71 -6.52 -4.92 -8.45
N ILE A 72 -7.34 -5.70 -9.15
CA ILE A 72 -7.43 -7.17 -8.93
C ILE A 72 -6.09 -7.83 -9.21
N ARG A 73 -5.46 -7.48 -10.33
CA ARG A 73 -4.17 -8.05 -10.74
C ARG A 73 -3.08 -7.75 -9.72
N THR A 74 -3.02 -6.52 -9.22
CA THR A 74 -2.04 -6.12 -8.19
C THR A 74 -2.30 -6.79 -6.85
N VAL A 75 -3.54 -6.88 -6.39
CA VAL A 75 -3.89 -7.57 -5.13
C VAL A 75 -3.58 -9.06 -5.23
N GLY A 76 -3.96 -9.73 -6.33
CA GLY A 76 -3.67 -11.14 -6.54
C GLY A 76 -2.16 -11.43 -6.61
N GLY A 77 -1.40 -10.62 -7.33
CA GLY A 77 0.05 -10.73 -7.42
C GLY A 77 0.74 -10.52 -6.07
N LEU A 78 0.28 -9.55 -5.27
CA LEU A 78 0.80 -9.33 -3.91
C LEU A 78 0.52 -10.52 -3.00
N ILE A 79 -0.71 -11.05 -3.00
CA ILE A 79 -1.06 -12.23 -2.19
C ILE A 79 -0.22 -13.44 -2.64
N ALA A 80 -0.04 -13.66 -3.94
CA ALA A 80 0.78 -14.75 -4.47
C ALA A 80 2.25 -14.63 -4.02
N TYR A 81 2.80 -13.41 -4.01
CA TYR A 81 4.14 -13.14 -3.51
C TYR A 81 4.26 -13.44 -2.02
N LEU A 82 3.35 -12.94 -1.21
CA LEU A 82 3.33 -13.19 0.23
C LEU A 82 3.20 -14.68 0.56
N ASN A 83 2.36 -15.40 -0.17
CA ASN A 83 2.20 -16.85 -0.03
C ASN A 83 3.50 -17.60 -0.33
N LYS A 84 4.30 -17.11 -1.28
CA LYS A 84 5.58 -17.73 -1.63
C LYS A 84 6.70 -17.40 -0.63
N THR A 85 6.72 -16.17 -0.12
CA THR A 85 7.77 -15.71 0.80
C THR A 85 7.53 -16.16 2.24
N HIS A 86 6.28 -16.43 2.60
CA HIS A 86 5.90 -16.91 3.94
C HIS A 86 5.13 -18.24 3.87
N PRO A 87 5.76 -19.32 3.40
CA PRO A 87 5.13 -20.63 3.39
C PRO A 87 4.92 -21.13 4.83
N ASN A 88 3.77 -21.72 5.10
CA ASN A 88 3.52 -22.41 6.37
C ASN A 88 4.47 -23.61 6.54
N ILE A 89 5.15 -23.66 7.67
CA ILE A 89 6.08 -24.75 8.02
C ILE A 89 5.34 -26.03 8.46
N ASP A 90 4.04 -25.93 8.78
CA ASP A 90 3.36 -26.98 9.56
C ASP A 90 2.52 -28.00 8.77
N ASP A 91 2.41 -27.94 7.44
CA ASP A 91 1.56 -28.90 6.72
C ASP A 91 2.32 -29.69 5.64
N LYS A 92 3.06 -30.73 6.11
CA LYS A 92 3.68 -31.74 5.21
C LYS A 92 2.68 -32.73 4.62
N SER A 93 1.37 -32.65 4.94
CA SER A 93 0.39 -33.69 4.62
C SER A 93 -0.56 -33.39 3.46
N ASN A 94 -0.73 -32.13 3.07
CA ASN A 94 -1.59 -31.76 1.95
C ASN A 94 -0.91 -30.72 1.06
N ASN A 95 -0.91 -30.93 -0.26
CA ASN A 95 -0.33 -30.02 -1.27
C ASN A 95 -1.02 -28.63 -1.36
N GLU A 96 -1.82 -28.24 -0.39
CA GLU A 96 -2.41 -26.92 -0.28
C GLU A 96 -1.54 -26.04 0.61
N VAL A 97 -0.87 -25.07 -0.01
CA VAL A 97 -0.13 -24.03 0.71
C VAL A 97 -1.13 -23.15 1.47
N LYS A 98 -1.40 -23.48 2.72
CA LYS A 98 -2.19 -22.63 3.61
C LYS A 98 -1.27 -21.60 4.22
N THR A 99 -1.37 -20.38 3.81
CA THR A 99 -0.65 -19.27 4.45
C THR A 99 -1.46 -18.75 5.64
N ASN A 100 -0.81 -18.63 6.79
CA ASN A 100 -1.41 -18.00 7.98
C ASN A 100 -1.32 -16.45 7.93
N ILE A 101 -1.00 -15.88 6.77
CA ILE A 101 -0.98 -14.43 6.63
C ILE A 101 -2.41 -13.94 6.65
N CYS A 102 -2.77 -13.28 7.75
CA CYS A 102 -4.07 -12.64 7.90
C CYS A 102 -4.00 -11.24 7.28
N ILE A 103 -4.55 -11.08 6.09
CA ILE A 103 -4.67 -9.80 5.39
C ILE A 103 -6.16 -9.43 5.37
N ASP A 104 -6.48 -8.23 5.83
CA ASP A 104 -7.83 -7.68 5.73
C ASP A 104 -8.28 -7.59 4.27
N TYR A 105 -9.61 -7.56 4.06
CA TYR A 105 -10.17 -7.33 2.74
C TYR A 105 -9.65 -6.04 2.13
N PRO A 106 -9.28 -6.06 0.83
CA PRO A 106 -8.80 -4.87 0.14
C PRO A 106 -9.89 -3.79 0.15
N ARG A 107 -9.48 -2.55 0.45
CA ARG A 107 -10.39 -1.40 0.47
C ARG A 107 -10.07 -0.48 -0.69
N ILE A 108 -11.12 -0.09 -1.41
CA ILE A 108 -10.98 0.91 -2.47
C ILE A 108 -10.78 2.28 -1.83
N LYS A 109 -9.64 2.89 -2.09
CA LYS A 109 -9.36 4.26 -1.68
C LYS A 109 -9.78 5.21 -2.79
N ASN A 110 -10.85 5.98 -2.56
CA ASN A 110 -11.22 7.06 -3.45
C ASN A 110 -10.35 8.29 -3.17
N ASN A 111 -9.32 8.50 -3.99
CA ASN A 111 -8.42 9.67 -3.87
C ASN A 111 -9.09 11.02 -4.17
N ARG A 112 -10.41 11.05 -4.43
CA ARG A 112 -11.15 12.26 -4.83
C ARG A 112 -11.58 13.13 -3.65
N SER A 113 -11.59 12.59 -2.43
CA SER A 113 -12.11 13.29 -1.23
C SER A 113 -11.04 14.05 -0.44
N GLY A 114 -9.76 13.81 -0.67
CA GLY A 114 -8.66 14.47 0.03
C GLY A 114 -7.99 15.58 -0.79
N LEU A 115 -7.40 16.55 -0.11
CA LEU A 115 -6.50 17.53 -0.73
C LEU A 115 -5.19 16.82 -1.11
N ILE A 116 -4.78 16.97 -2.36
CA ILE A 116 -3.51 16.41 -2.84
C ILE A 116 -2.40 17.37 -2.43
N ILE A 117 -1.55 16.94 -1.50
CA ILE A 117 -0.34 17.66 -1.11
C ILE A 117 0.83 16.95 -1.76
N ASP A 118 1.53 17.64 -2.66
CA ASP A 118 2.72 17.08 -3.29
C ASP A 118 3.88 16.94 -2.29
N ASN A 119 4.91 16.19 -2.69
CA ASN A 119 6.03 15.89 -1.79
C ASN A 119 6.86 17.13 -1.45
N GLN A 120 6.99 18.07 -2.39
CA GLN A 120 7.71 19.32 -2.17
C GLN A 120 6.98 20.21 -1.15
N THR A 121 5.67 20.38 -1.31
CA THR A 121 4.82 21.13 -0.37
C THR A 121 4.84 20.50 1.02
N ARG A 122 4.76 19.16 1.10
CA ARG A 122 4.84 18.43 2.38
C ARG A 122 6.15 18.68 3.10
N ARG A 123 7.26 18.67 2.38
CA ARG A 123 8.59 18.97 2.93
C ARG A 123 8.71 20.44 3.35
N ASN A 124 8.26 21.37 2.52
CA ASN A 124 8.31 22.79 2.80
C ASN A 124 7.47 23.19 4.02
N LEU A 125 6.33 22.54 4.21
CA LEU A 125 5.47 22.73 5.39
C LEU A 125 5.93 21.93 6.61
N GLU A 126 6.98 21.13 6.49
CA GLU A 126 7.54 20.30 7.58
C GLU A 126 6.46 19.48 8.30
N ILE A 127 5.53 18.89 7.54
CA ILE A 127 4.34 18.24 8.11
C ILE A 127 4.72 17.07 9.01
N THR A 128 5.61 16.19 8.57
CA THR A 128 5.99 14.97 9.31
C THR A 128 7.44 14.92 9.75
N SER A 129 8.28 15.75 9.14
CA SER A 129 9.71 15.84 9.44
C SER A 129 10.26 17.22 9.08
N THR A 130 11.30 17.65 9.79
CA THR A 130 11.98 18.92 9.53
C THR A 130 12.74 18.87 8.20
N GLN A 131 12.80 19.99 7.50
CA GLN A 131 13.50 20.10 6.22
C GLN A 131 15.03 20.00 6.40
N LYS A 132 15.54 20.57 7.47
CA LYS A 132 16.99 20.65 7.75
C LYS A 132 17.59 19.29 8.11
N ASP A 133 16.98 18.60 9.06
CA ASP A 133 17.58 17.41 9.69
C ASP A 133 16.76 16.13 9.45
N GLY A 134 15.60 16.21 8.77
CA GLY A 134 14.70 15.08 8.56
C GLY A 134 14.11 14.50 9.85
N LYS A 135 14.20 15.23 10.98
CA LYS A 135 13.75 14.73 12.29
C LYS A 135 12.25 14.92 12.46
N PHE A 136 11.63 14.02 13.21
CA PHE A 136 10.24 14.15 13.66
C PHE A 136 10.07 15.37 14.58
N GLN A 137 11.01 15.56 15.50
CA GLN A 137 11.02 16.66 16.45
C GLN A 137 11.17 18.01 15.74
N GLY A 138 10.24 18.92 15.97
CA GLY A 138 10.16 20.22 15.28
C GLY A 138 9.20 20.24 14.09
N SER A 139 8.64 19.11 13.66
CA SER A 139 7.63 19.06 12.61
C SER A 139 6.25 19.52 13.12
N LEU A 140 5.33 19.82 12.19
CA LEU A 140 3.94 20.14 12.52
C LEU A 140 3.28 18.98 13.29
N LEU A 141 3.47 17.75 12.81
CA LEU A 141 2.95 16.56 13.48
C LEU A 141 3.45 16.47 14.92
N TRP A 142 4.74 16.68 15.16
CA TRP A 142 5.29 16.69 16.52
C TRP A 142 4.64 17.73 17.42
N ALA A 143 4.37 18.93 16.89
CA ALA A 143 3.79 20.03 17.67
C ALA A 143 2.34 19.73 18.12
N ILE A 144 1.55 19.07 17.27
CA ILE A 144 0.12 18.84 17.52
C ILE A 144 -0.20 17.43 18.03
N ASP A 145 0.71 16.46 17.91
CA ASP A 145 0.49 15.11 18.41
C ASP A 145 0.54 15.08 19.95
N LYS A 146 -0.63 15.03 20.57
CA LYS A 146 -0.83 14.84 22.00
C LYS A 146 -1.48 13.49 22.29
N THR A 147 -1.43 12.57 21.35
CA THR A 147 -2.07 11.27 21.50
C THR A 147 -1.33 10.39 22.50
N LEU A 148 -2.08 9.59 23.24
CA LEU A 148 -1.54 8.66 24.24
C LEU A 148 -1.40 7.24 23.71
N THR A 149 -1.94 6.97 22.50
CA THR A 149 -1.95 5.62 21.92
C THR A 149 -1.32 5.61 20.54
N ALA A 150 -0.68 4.50 20.19
CA ALA A 150 -0.12 4.31 18.85
C ALA A 150 -1.18 4.41 17.72
N MET A 151 -2.42 4.01 18.01
CA MET A 151 -3.53 4.14 17.06
C MET A 151 -3.91 5.62 16.85
N GLY A 152 -3.97 6.40 17.93
CA GLY A 152 -4.19 7.85 17.85
C GLY A 152 -3.10 8.56 17.05
N ALA A 153 -1.84 8.26 17.34
CA ALA A 153 -0.70 8.82 16.61
C ALA A 153 -0.75 8.51 15.09
N ARG A 154 -1.14 7.29 14.72
CA ARG A 154 -1.34 6.93 13.30
C ARG A 154 -2.53 7.68 12.69
N CYS A 155 -3.59 7.88 13.44
CA CYS A 155 -4.79 8.57 12.96
C CYS A 155 -4.50 10.05 12.68
N ILE A 156 -3.88 10.77 13.63
CA ILE A 156 -3.55 12.20 13.45
C ILE A 156 -2.54 12.40 12.31
N ARG A 157 -1.56 11.50 12.19
CA ARG A 157 -0.63 11.51 11.07
C ARG A 157 -1.35 11.39 9.74
N ARG A 158 -2.27 10.43 9.61
CA ARG A 158 -3.07 10.24 8.39
C ARG A 158 -3.90 11.47 8.05
N TRP A 159 -4.52 12.11 9.03
CA TRP A 159 -5.31 13.34 8.81
C TRP A 159 -4.47 14.49 8.28
N LEU A 160 -3.25 14.63 8.77
CA LEU A 160 -2.32 15.64 8.28
C LEU A 160 -1.78 15.35 6.87
N GLU A 161 -1.55 14.08 6.58
CA GLU A 161 -1.05 13.65 5.27
C GLU A 161 -2.13 13.68 4.18
N GLU A 162 -3.40 13.53 4.57
CA GLU A 162 -4.58 13.50 3.68
C GLU A 162 -5.71 14.37 4.22
N PRO A 163 -5.52 15.69 4.28
CA PRO A 163 -6.54 16.57 4.81
C PRO A 163 -7.78 16.58 3.90
N LEU A 164 -8.94 16.76 4.51
CA LEU A 164 -10.20 16.82 3.80
C LEU A 164 -10.25 18.07 2.91
N LYS A 165 -10.89 17.94 1.75
CA LYS A 165 -11.11 19.04 0.80
C LYS A 165 -12.51 19.64 0.93
N ASP A 166 -13.47 18.85 1.35
CA ASP A 166 -14.87 19.23 1.43
C ASP A 166 -15.14 19.98 2.74
N ILE A 167 -15.69 21.17 2.63
CA ILE A 167 -15.99 22.04 3.77
C ILE A 167 -17.04 21.42 4.70
N ASP A 168 -18.03 20.71 4.14
CA ASP A 168 -19.08 20.08 4.93
C ASP A 168 -18.59 18.84 5.70
N ALA A 169 -17.57 18.17 5.16
CA ALA A 169 -16.88 17.06 5.84
C ALA A 169 -15.89 17.53 6.94
N ILE A 170 -15.47 18.80 6.91
CA ILE A 170 -14.57 19.41 7.89
C ILE A 170 -15.35 19.91 9.12
N LYS A 171 -16.61 20.31 8.97
CA LYS A 171 -17.49 20.77 10.04
C LYS A 171 -18.02 19.62 10.88
#